data_77a53dbea15737159496bfc82963f88a
#
_entry.id   77a53dbea15737159496bfc82963f88a
#
_cell.length_a   1.000
_cell.length_b   1.000
_cell.length_c   1.000
_cell.angle_alpha   90.00
_cell.angle_beta   90.00
_cell.angle_gamma   90.00
#
_symmetry.space_group_name_H-M   'P 1'
#
loop_
_entity.id
_entity.type
_entity.pdbx_description
1 polymer ?
#
loop_
_entity_poly.entity_id
_entity_poly.type
_entity_poly.pdbx_seq_one_letter_code
_entity_poly.pdbx_strand_id
1 'polypeptide(L)'
;MHKTLSNFIFIIIICFLLANCANRGTPGGGDKDITPPNITRSIPDNFSANFTGNEIKIYFDEYIKIKDLQKQLIISPPMDPAPEVTPLGSASKYITIKIYDTLATNTTYAFNFGNSIVDNNEENPFSYFRYVFSTGDYIDSLTVKGHVIDALKRNPDNFISVALYEVDSMFTDSIIYKENPKYVTNTLDSLTTFTIENIKAGKYMLLALKDKNQDNKFQQKTDKIGFHKSYISVPSDSVFSLKLFNEAIDFKATRPKMVAGEKIAFGYEGDYKNMNIDILSNTPEDFESKIIKDKLTDSLNYFYKPKLEVDSLLFKVTNTDYDEGFTVRIRDQERDSLLMEASPTGNILLAEDFLVSANIPFSNFAERNISILDKDSTQVSFTASLDSIQNTYKIVFAKTEENQYKIQMLPETFTDFFGNTNDTLNYSLRTKKASDYSNVRVILKNAIYPVIVQLTDEKGEVKYEQFADKSQFFDFNNLTPAKYY
;
A
#
# COMPACT_ATOMS: atom_id res chain seq x y z
N MET A 1 -34.10 4.83 81.28
CA MET A 1 -33.79 5.87 80.28
C MET A 1 -32.30 6.23 80.16
N HIS A 2 -31.54 6.34 81.30
CA HIS A 2 -30.10 6.71 81.19
C HIS A 2 -29.17 5.68 80.52
N LYS A 3 -29.40 4.37 80.68
CA LYS A 3 -28.58 3.32 80.07
C LYS A 3 -28.76 3.19 78.59
N THR A 4 -29.93 3.44 78.03
CA THR A 4 -30.23 3.41 76.63
C THR A 4 -29.62 4.62 75.92
N LEU A 5 -29.61 5.79 76.54
CA LEU A 5 -29.00 7.00 75.93
C LEU A 5 -27.46 6.89 75.97
N SER A 6 -26.86 6.31 76.96
CA SER A 6 -25.41 6.05 77.04
C SER A 6 -24.94 5.08 75.97
N ASN A 7 -25.69 3.99 75.75
CA ASN A 7 -25.34 3.05 74.67
C ASN A 7 -25.50 3.65 73.21
N PHE A 8 -26.47 4.54 73.04
CA PHE A 8 -26.65 5.22 71.77
C PHE A 8 -25.53 6.23 71.51
N ILE A 9 -25.09 6.97 72.50
CA ILE A 9 -23.93 7.86 72.42
C ILE A 9 -22.63 7.08 72.12
N PHE A 10 -22.47 5.90 72.76
CA PHE A 10 -21.30 5.05 72.58
C PHE A 10 -21.25 4.46 71.13
N ILE A 11 -22.40 4.09 70.57
CA ILE A 11 -22.51 3.64 69.14
C ILE A 11 -22.19 4.76 68.20
N ILE A 12 -22.67 6.01 68.41
CA ILE A 12 -22.37 7.15 67.61
C ILE A 12 -20.86 7.47 67.62
N ILE A 13 -20.22 7.39 68.79
CA ILE A 13 -18.77 7.61 68.92
C ILE A 13 -17.97 6.53 68.17
N ILE A 14 -18.39 5.27 68.21
CA ILE A 14 -17.78 4.18 67.45
C ILE A 14 -17.97 4.37 65.94
N CYS A 15 -19.14 4.81 65.52
CA CYS A 15 -19.36 5.12 64.06
C CYS A 15 -18.49 6.30 63.58
N PHE A 16 -18.25 7.30 64.42
CA PHE A 16 -17.34 8.40 64.09
C PHE A 16 -15.86 7.99 64.05
N LEU A 17 -15.47 7.02 64.87
CA LEU A 17 -14.10 6.47 64.84
C LEU A 17 -13.83 5.55 63.64
N LEU A 18 -14.89 4.98 63.04
CA LEU A 18 -14.80 4.14 61.83
C LEU A 18 -14.89 4.98 60.52
N ALA A 19 -15.24 6.26 60.59
CA ALA A 19 -15.33 7.16 59.44
C ALA A 19 -13.99 7.80 59.07
N ASN A 20 -12.86 7.35 59.58
CA ASN A 20 -11.56 7.74 59.07
C ASN A 20 -11.34 7.05 57.73
N CYS A 21 -11.86 7.68 56.66
CA CYS A 21 -11.41 7.39 55.31
C CYS A 21 -9.89 7.63 55.25
N ALA A 22 -9.13 6.56 55.32
CA ALA A 22 -7.75 6.62 54.92
C ALA A 22 -7.72 7.11 53.46
N ASN A 23 -7.32 8.35 53.27
CA ASN A 23 -6.94 8.83 51.92
C ASN A 23 -5.78 7.93 51.47
N ARG A 24 -6.08 6.96 50.61
CA ARG A 24 -5.04 6.27 49.85
C ARG A 24 -4.43 7.33 48.93
N GLY A 25 -3.47 8.07 49.42
CA GLY A 25 -2.56 8.78 48.55
C GLY A 25 -1.91 7.74 47.66
N THR A 26 -2.24 7.72 46.38
CA THR A 26 -1.36 7.09 45.41
C THR A 26 -0.02 7.83 45.54
N PRO A 27 1.09 7.13 45.80
CA PRO A 27 2.38 7.80 45.78
C PRO A 27 2.48 8.46 44.40
N GLY A 28 2.53 9.80 44.37
CA GLY A 28 2.87 10.52 43.18
C GLY A 28 4.27 10.05 42.82
N GLY A 29 4.40 9.34 41.69
CA GLY A 29 5.71 8.99 41.18
C GLY A 29 6.52 10.27 40.98
N GLY A 30 7.84 10.17 41.04
CA GLY A 30 8.74 11.24 40.64
C GLY A 30 8.45 11.71 39.22
N ASP A 31 9.15 12.74 38.77
CA ASP A 31 9.10 13.18 37.39
C ASP A 31 9.33 11.99 36.45
N LYS A 32 8.58 11.96 35.35
CA LYS A 32 8.75 10.92 34.33
C LYS A 32 10.18 10.94 33.80
N ASP A 33 10.86 9.80 33.80
CA ASP A 33 12.16 9.68 33.19
C ASP A 33 12.05 9.89 31.67
N ILE A 34 12.89 10.77 31.12
CA ILE A 34 12.97 11.06 29.69
C ILE A 34 14.38 10.75 29.14
N THR A 35 15.23 10.13 29.96
CA THR A 35 16.61 9.81 29.60
C THR A 35 16.66 8.45 28.88
N PRO A 36 17.29 8.35 27.72
CA PRO A 36 17.50 7.05 27.09
C PRO A 36 18.62 6.26 27.83
N PRO A 37 18.62 4.92 27.70
CA PRO A 37 19.69 4.09 28.27
C PRO A 37 21.05 4.41 27.65
N ASN A 38 22.14 4.21 28.42
CA ASN A 38 23.50 4.44 27.96
C ASN A 38 24.29 3.13 27.91
N ILE A 39 25.21 3.01 26.94
CA ILE A 39 26.12 1.87 26.86
C ILE A 39 27.25 2.05 27.85
N THR A 40 27.46 1.03 28.66
CA THR A 40 28.58 0.98 29.62
C THR A 40 29.82 0.33 29.06
N ARG A 41 29.65 -0.69 28.21
CA ARG A 41 30.71 -1.38 27.49
C ARG A 41 30.16 -2.28 26.39
N SER A 42 31.01 -2.70 25.48
CA SER A 42 30.73 -3.81 24.54
C SER A 42 31.90 -4.80 24.51
N ILE A 43 31.62 -6.02 24.11
CA ILE A 43 32.61 -7.11 23.96
C ILE A 43 32.34 -7.82 22.63
N PRO A 44 33.26 -7.73 21.64
CA PRO A 44 34.39 -6.80 21.57
C PRO A 44 33.99 -5.33 21.65
N ASP A 45 35.00 -4.46 21.78
CA ASP A 45 34.73 -3.01 21.77
C ASP A 45 34.12 -2.56 20.43
N ASN A 46 33.28 -1.54 20.51
CA ASN A 46 32.73 -0.92 19.29
C ASN A 46 33.89 -0.29 18.48
N PHE A 47 33.82 -0.37 17.15
CA PHE A 47 34.89 0.01 16.22
C PHE A 47 36.17 -0.84 16.37
N SER A 48 36.04 -2.11 16.75
CA SER A 48 37.16 -3.04 16.78
C SER A 48 37.54 -3.57 15.39
N ALA A 49 38.84 -3.73 15.17
CA ALA A 49 39.40 -4.40 13.99
C ALA A 49 39.84 -5.83 14.32
N ASN A 50 40.16 -6.63 13.29
CA ASN A 50 40.58 -8.04 13.40
C ASN A 50 39.57 -8.91 14.17
N PHE A 51 38.28 -8.68 13.92
CA PHE A 51 37.20 -9.49 14.52
C PHE A 51 37.23 -10.92 14.01
N THR A 52 37.34 -11.87 14.93
CA THR A 52 37.38 -13.32 14.62
C THR A 52 36.28 -14.12 15.36
N GLY A 53 35.50 -13.42 16.21
CA GLY A 53 34.43 -14.04 16.99
C GLY A 53 33.14 -14.23 16.20
N ASN A 54 32.18 -14.82 16.85
CA ASN A 54 30.80 -14.98 16.34
C ASN A 54 29.75 -14.47 17.34
N GLU A 55 30.18 -13.83 18.44
CA GLU A 55 29.28 -13.27 19.45
C GLU A 55 29.72 -11.85 19.83
N ILE A 56 28.74 -10.96 19.97
CA ILE A 56 28.92 -9.59 20.42
C ILE A 56 27.98 -9.36 21.61
N LYS A 57 28.47 -8.73 22.68
CA LYS A 57 27.68 -8.32 23.83
C LYS A 57 27.77 -6.82 24.06
N ILE A 58 26.63 -6.14 24.21
CA ILE A 58 26.52 -4.71 24.46
C ILE A 58 25.80 -4.50 25.78
N TYR A 59 26.45 -3.86 26.75
CA TYR A 59 25.93 -3.68 28.13
C TYR A 59 25.43 -2.24 28.32
N PHE A 60 24.33 -2.13 29.06
CA PHE A 60 23.67 -0.87 29.38
C PHE A 60 23.71 -0.59 30.90
N ASP A 61 23.57 0.67 31.26
CA ASP A 61 23.46 1.12 32.66
C ASP A 61 22.15 0.68 33.31
N GLU A 62 21.08 0.54 32.53
CA GLU A 62 19.76 0.16 32.96
C GLU A 62 19.16 -1.04 32.17
N TYR A 63 17.94 -1.43 32.52
CA TYR A 63 17.21 -2.46 31.78
C TYR A 63 16.64 -1.90 30.48
N ILE A 64 16.91 -2.56 29.38
CA ILE A 64 16.44 -2.22 28.03
C ILE A 64 15.47 -3.30 27.50
N LYS A 65 14.67 -2.92 26.50
CA LYS A 65 13.89 -3.79 25.65
C LYS A 65 14.28 -3.55 24.19
N ILE A 66 14.06 -4.55 23.35
CA ILE A 66 14.21 -4.41 21.89
C ILE A 66 12.80 -4.44 21.28
N LYS A 67 12.45 -3.39 20.55
CA LYS A 67 11.17 -3.21 19.86
C LYS A 67 11.35 -3.18 18.34
N ASP A 68 10.40 -3.76 17.63
CA ASP A 68 10.32 -3.73 16.15
C ASP A 68 11.66 -4.03 15.44
N LEU A 69 12.45 -4.96 16.00
CA LEU A 69 13.81 -5.25 15.56
C LEU A 69 13.90 -5.49 14.04
N GLN A 70 12.98 -6.28 13.49
CA GLN A 70 12.97 -6.60 12.04
C GLN A 70 12.88 -5.36 11.14
N LYS A 71 12.18 -4.31 11.58
CA LYS A 71 12.03 -3.07 10.82
C LYS A 71 13.16 -2.09 11.05
N GLN A 72 13.74 -2.12 12.25
CA GLN A 72 14.68 -1.09 12.70
C GLN A 72 16.14 -1.49 12.53
N LEU A 73 16.45 -2.80 12.63
CA LEU A 73 17.83 -3.27 12.54
C LEU A 73 18.29 -3.31 11.07
N ILE A 74 19.34 -2.57 10.80
CA ILE A 74 20.03 -2.54 9.51
C ILE A 74 21.41 -3.15 9.69
N ILE A 75 21.72 -4.18 8.91
CA ILE A 75 23.02 -4.84 8.92
C ILE A 75 23.69 -4.60 7.56
N SER A 76 24.85 -3.99 7.57
CA SER A 76 25.60 -3.66 6.35
C SER A 76 27.07 -4.09 6.47
N PRO A 77 27.56 -4.96 5.59
CA PRO A 77 26.85 -5.79 4.58
C PRO A 77 25.75 -6.67 5.20
N PRO A 78 24.67 -6.98 4.46
CA PRO A 78 23.64 -7.93 4.91
C PRO A 78 24.25 -9.31 5.16
N MET A 79 23.70 -10.03 6.14
CA MET A 79 24.13 -11.39 6.53
C MET A 79 23.05 -12.41 6.16
N ASP A 80 23.48 -13.57 5.64
CA ASP A 80 22.61 -14.70 5.35
C ASP A 80 23.29 -16.01 5.78
N PRO A 81 22.81 -16.69 6.84
CA PRO A 81 21.61 -16.37 7.62
C PRO A 81 21.76 -15.11 8.49
N ALA A 82 20.61 -14.46 8.76
CA ALA A 82 20.56 -13.30 9.64
C ALA A 82 21.05 -13.67 11.06
N PRO A 83 21.74 -12.75 11.78
CA PRO A 83 22.18 -13.01 13.14
C PRO A 83 21.02 -13.05 14.13
N GLU A 84 21.19 -13.81 15.20
CA GLU A 84 20.28 -13.81 16.33
C GLU A 84 20.60 -12.66 17.28
N VAL A 85 19.59 -11.82 17.58
CA VAL A 85 19.72 -10.70 18.52
C VAL A 85 18.78 -10.94 19.70
N THR A 86 19.33 -10.97 20.89
CA THR A 86 18.58 -11.15 22.14
C THR A 86 18.89 -10.05 23.15
N PRO A 87 17.94 -9.71 24.06
CA PRO A 87 16.66 -10.37 24.33
C PRO A 87 15.55 -9.94 23.37
N LEU A 88 14.62 -10.85 23.09
CA LEU A 88 13.36 -10.54 22.42
C LEU A 88 12.21 -10.74 23.42
N GLY A 89 11.39 -9.70 23.60
CA GLY A 89 10.18 -9.77 24.46
C GLY A 89 10.41 -9.73 25.97
N SER A 90 11.66 -9.63 26.45
CA SER A 90 12.01 -9.49 27.86
C SER A 90 13.01 -8.36 28.07
N ALA A 91 13.05 -7.81 29.29
CA ALA A 91 14.03 -6.77 29.64
C ALA A 91 15.39 -7.40 30.02
N SER A 92 16.48 -6.74 29.63
CA SER A 92 17.85 -7.16 29.99
C SER A 92 18.76 -5.95 30.13
N LYS A 93 19.86 -6.09 30.83
CA LYS A 93 20.93 -5.07 30.89
C LYS A 93 21.97 -5.24 29.78
N TYR A 94 21.78 -6.17 28.88
CA TYR A 94 22.68 -6.37 27.73
C TYR A 94 21.95 -6.94 26.52
N ILE A 95 22.50 -6.65 25.35
CA ILE A 95 22.13 -7.26 24.08
C ILE A 95 23.23 -8.28 23.73
N THR A 96 22.83 -9.44 23.23
CA THR A 96 23.73 -10.41 22.62
C THR A 96 23.38 -10.54 21.15
N ILE A 97 24.37 -10.46 20.29
CA ILE A 97 24.28 -10.70 18.85
C ILE A 97 25.10 -11.95 18.55
N LYS A 98 24.47 -12.99 18.03
CA LYS A 98 25.16 -14.20 17.56
C LYS A 98 25.14 -14.26 16.04
N ILE A 99 26.32 -14.33 15.46
CA ILE A 99 26.55 -14.34 14.01
C ILE A 99 26.70 -15.78 13.57
N TYR A 100 25.90 -16.18 12.59
CA TYR A 100 25.92 -17.53 12.01
C TYR A 100 26.47 -17.54 10.59
N ASP A 101 26.47 -16.38 9.95
CA ASP A 101 27.03 -16.21 8.59
C ASP A 101 28.56 -16.27 8.58
N THR A 102 29.12 -16.65 7.45
CA THR A 102 30.57 -16.63 7.20
C THR A 102 31.00 -15.22 6.80
N LEU A 103 31.65 -14.53 7.72
CA LEU A 103 32.07 -13.15 7.50
C LEU A 103 33.14 -13.07 6.39
N ALA A 104 32.94 -12.14 5.45
CA ALA A 104 33.91 -11.84 4.41
C ALA A 104 35.18 -11.25 5.02
N THR A 105 36.34 -11.59 4.46
CA THR A 105 37.65 -11.07 4.90
C THR A 105 37.79 -9.60 4.59
N ASN A 106 38.55 -8.89 5.42
CA ASN A 106 38.87 -7.46 5.24
C ASN A 106 37.61 -6.62 5.01
N THR A 107 36.55 -6.87 5.75
CA THR A 107 35.21 -6.23 5.55
C THR A 107 34.75 -5.58 6.84
N THR A 108 34.27 -4.34 6.73
CA THR A 108 33.65 -3.62 7.83
C THR A 108 32.16 -3.91 7.86
N TYR A 109 31.66 -4.35 9.00
CA TYR A 109 30.25 -4.63 9.28
C TYR A 109 29.68 -3.61 10.24
N ALA A 110 28.47 -3.17 10.02
CA ALA A 110 27.76 -2.23 10.87
C ALA A 110 26.34 -2.77 11.20
N PHE A 111 25.99 -2.75 12.47
CA PHE A 111 24.65 -3.01 12.99
C PHE A 111 24.06 -1.67 13.44
N ASN A 112 23.10 -1.15 12.73
CA ASN A 112 22.35 0.05 13.10
C ASN A 112 20.99 -0.38 13.67
N PHE A 113 20.75 -0.07 14.94
CA PHE A 113 19.56 -0.47 15.67
C PHE A 113 18.37 0.49 15.47
N GLY A 114 18.53 1.58 14.71
CA GLY A 114 17.47 2.57 14.53
C GLY A 114 16.93 3.06 15.88
N ASN A 115 15.64 2.93 16.08
CA ASN A 115 14.95 3.24 17.34
C ASN A 115 14.50 1.99 18.13
N SER A 116 15.11 0.82 17.85
CA SER A 116 14.67 -0.43 18.46
C SER A 116 15.08 -0.61 19.92
N ILE A 117 16.18 0.00 20.37
CA ILE A 117 16.64 -0.10 21.74
C ILE A 117 15.94 0.97 22.56
N VAL A 118 15.18 0.56 23.57
CA VAL A 118 14.45 1.48 24.46
C VAL A 118 14.65 1.08 25.91
N ASP A 119 14.54 2.04 26.87
CA ASP A 119 14.47 1.67 28.28
C ASP A 119 13.24 0.82 28.58
N ASN A 120 13.30 0.08 29.70
CA ASN A 120 12.24 -0.87 30.03
C ASN A 120 10.95 -0.21 30.54
N ASN A 121 11.01 0.97 31.13
CA ASN A 121 9.90 1.56 31.86
C ASN A 121 9.11 2.56 31.01
N GLU A 122 9.75 3.62 30.54
CA GLU A 122 9.17 4.74 29.81
C GLU A 122 9.28 4.59 28.29
N GLU A 123 10.12 3.65 27.84
CA GLU A 123 10.39 3.35 26.43
C GLU A 123 11.09 4.49 25.70
N ASN A 124 11.96 5.24 26.39
CA ASN A 124 12.80 6.25 25.77
C ASN A 124 13.81 5.60 24.82
N PRO A 125 13.85 5.97 23.54
CA PRO A 125 14.69 5.28 22.58
C PRO A 125 16.16 5.73 22.64
N PHE A 126 17.09 4.79 22.65
CA PHE A 126 18.50 5.01 22.34
C PHE A 126 18.69 5.03 20.83
N SER A 127 18.39 6.17 20.21
CA SER A 127 18.22 6.30 18.77
C SER A 127 19.53 6.17 18.00
N TYR A 128 19.45 5.46 16.87
CA TYR A 128 20.49 5.35 15.84
C TYR A 128 21.81 4.81 16.34
N PHE A 129 21.80 4.02 17.41
CA PHE A 129 23.02 3.35 17.87
C PHE A 129 23.57 2.43 16.80
N ARG A 130 24.87 2.52 16.58
CA ARG A 130 25.61 1.69 15.62
C ARG A 130 26.73 0.94 16.33
N TYR A 131 26.76 -0.36 16.13
CA TYR A 131 27.88 -1.20 16.48
C TYR A 131 28.63 -1.57 15.21
N VAL A 132 29.92 -1.26 15.17
CA VAL A 132 30.77 -1.43 13.98
C VAL A 132 31.99 -2.26 14.33
N PHE A 133 32.35 -3.19 13.45
CA PHE A 133 33.60 -3.94 13.56
C PHE A 133 34.13 -4.29 12.16
N SER A 134 35.44 -4.66 12.08
CA SER A 134 36.03 -5.12 10.84
C SER A 134 36.71 -6.45 11.03
N THR A 135 36.62 -7.33 10.04
CA THR A 135 37.40 -8.57 9.94
C THR A 135 38.83 -8.32 9.46
N GLY A 136 39.12 -7.11 8.95
CA GLY A 136 40.43 -6.64 8.57
C GLY A 136 41.09 -5.81 9.68
N ASP A 137 42.25 -5.23 9.39
CA ASP A 137 43.07 -4.45 10.30
C ASP A 137 42.64 -2.98 10.45
N TYR A 138 41.66 -2.52 9.69
CA TYR A 138 41.08 -1.18 9.76
C TYR A 138 39.57 -1.16 9.56
N ILE A 139 38.96 -0.04 9.93
CA ILE A 139 37.52 0.24 9.70
C ILE A 139 37.40 1.13 8.47
N ASP A 140 36.59 0.70 7.48
CA ASP A 140 36.26 1.54 6.32
C ASP A 140 35.51 2.79 6.78
N SER A 141 35.79 3.96 6.18
CA SER A 141 35.25 5.25 6.66
C SER A 141 34.54 6.09 5.60
N LEU A 142 34.50 5.63 4.34
CA LEU A 142 33.85 6.38 3.26
C LEU A 142 32.32 6.32 3.38
N THR A 143 31.69 7.34 2.83
CA THR A 143 30.23 7.50 2.93
C THR A 143 29.60 7.88 1.59
N VAL A 144 28.33 7.50 1.40
CA VAL A 144 27.45 7.95 0.32
C VAL A 144 26.18 8.51 0.94
N LYS A 145 25.78 9.72 0.50
CA LYS A 145 24.63 10.45 1.05
C LYS A 145 23.64 10.82 -0.04
N GLY A 146 22.37 10.89 0.35
CA GLY A 146 21.34 11.31 -0.57
C GLY A 146 19.96 11.43 0.07
N HIS A 147 18.98 11.54 -0.81
CA HIS A 147 17.57 11.56 -0.43
C HIS A 147 16.74 10.73 -1.42
N VAL A 148 15.60 10.26 -0.93
CA VAL A 148 14.62 9.48 -1.69
C VAL A 148 13.37 10.31 -1.85
N ILE A 149 12.83 10.33 -3.06
CA ILE A 149 11.53 10.92 -3.39
C ILE A 149 10.65 9.86 -4.07
N ASP A 150 9.35 10.05 -4.08
CA ASP A 150 8.42 9.18 -4.82
C ASP A 150 7.99 9.88 -6.12
N ALA A 151 7.78 9.12 -7.20
CA ALA A 151 7.38 9.66 -8.49
C ALA A 151 5.94 10.18 -8.50
N LEU A 152 5.07 9.61 -7.67
CA LEU A 152 3.65 9.94 -7.62
C LEU A 152 3.23 10.59 -6.29
N LYS A 153 3.84 10.19 -5.17
CA LYS A 153 3.45 10.66 -3.84
C LYS A 153 4.29 11.85 -3.41
N ARG A 154 3.67 12.81 -2.75
CA ARG A 154 4.36 13.96 -2.14
C ARG A 154 5.42 13.53 -1.13
N ASN A 155 5.09 12.56 -0.28
CA ASN A 155 6.01 11.97 0.67
C ASN A 155 6.28 10.51 0.24
N PRO A 156 7.53 10.09 0.20
CA PRO A 156 7.85 8.67 -0.05
C PRO A 156 7.35 7.80 1.10
N ASP A 157 7.27 6.51 0.84
CA ASP A 157 6.96 5.53 1.87
C ASP A 157 8.08 5.49 2.92
N ASN A 158 7.76 5.12 4.17
CA ASN A 158 8.74 4.90 5.22
C ASN A 158 9.54 3.61 4.97
N PHE A 159 10.69 3.47 5.61
CA PHE A 159 11.54 2.28 5.53
C PHE A 159 11.92 1.92 4.09
N ILE A 160 12.53 2.87 3.41
CA ILE A 160 13.10 2.64 2.07
C ILE A 160 14.53 2.13 2.25
N SER A 161 14.80 0.93 1.77
CA SER A 161 16.15 0.37 1.69
C SER A 161 16.94 1.07 0.59
N VAL A 162 18.15 1.52 0.89
CA VAL A 162 19.08 2.10 -0.10
C VAL A 162 20.32 1.24 -0.14
N ALA A 163 20.66 0.77 -1.32
CA ALA A 163 21.62 -0.30 -1.54
C ALA A 163 22.73 0.11 -2.52
N LEU A 164 23.93 -0.43 -2.28
CA LEU A 164 25.07 -0.37 -3.18
C LEU A 164 25.46 -1.79 -3.60
N TYR A 165 25.42 -2.04 -4.90
CA TYR A 165 25.97 -3.23 -5.52
C TYR A 165 27.32 -2.90 -6.14
N GLU A 166 28.34 -3.67 -5.81
CA GLU A 166 29.68 -3.48 -6.36
C GLU A 166 29.71 -3.79 -7.86
N VAL A 167 30.32 -2.91 -8.65
CA VAL A 167 30.44 -3.07 -10.10
C VAL A 167 31.84 -3.56 -10.41
N ASP A 168 31.99 -4.86 -10.42
CA ASP A 168 33.21 -5.59 -10.76
C ASP A 168 33.10 -6.33 -12.11
N SER A 169 34.01 -7.25 -12.40
CA SER A 169 34.02 -8.04 -13.65
C SER A 169 32.90 -9.06 -13.73
N MET A 170 32.25 -9.41 -12.63
CA MET A 170 31.14 -10.39 -12.55
C MET A 170 29.77 -9.70 -12.50
N PHE A 171 29.74 -8.39 -12.42
CA PHE A 171 28.51 -7.60 -12.28
C PHE A 171 27.60 -7.76 -13.48
N THR A 172 26.31 -7.96 -13.18
CA THR A 172 25.21 -7.90 -14.15
C THR A 172 24.06 -7.12 -13.54
N ASP A 173 23.27 -6.38 -14.33
CA ASP A 173 22.13 -5.59 -13.83
C ASP A 173 21.05 -6.47 -13.15
N SER A 174 21.00 -7.76 -13.51
CA SER A 174 20.07 -8.72 -12.90
C SER A 174 20.45 -9.17 -11.49
N ILE A 175 21.58 -8.73 -10.95
CA ILE A 175 22.04 -9.04 -9.59
C ILE A 175 21.00 -8.67 -8.52
N ILE A 176 20.27 -7.57 -8.73
CA ILE A 176 19.25 -7.04 -7.81
C ILE A 176 18.10 -8.01 -7.51
N TYR A 177 17.86 -8.97 -8.40
CA TYR A 177 16.80 -9.98 -8.23
C TYR A 177 17.24 -11.19 -7.41
N LYS A 178 18.55 -11.41 -7.28
CA LYS A 178 19.09 -12.70 -6.82
C LYS A 178 19.99 -12.59 -5.61
N GLU A 179 20.78 -11.55 -5.53
CA GLU A 179 21.85 -11.42 -4.55
C GLU A 179 21.62 -10.24 -3.61
N ASN A 180 22.21 -10.33 -2.43
CA ASN A 180 22.23 -9.23 -1.48
C ASN A 180 23.16 -8.12 -1.95
N PRO A 181 22.85 -6.83 -1.65
CA PRO A 181 23.77 -5.74 -1.93
C PRO A 181 25.05 -5.82 -1.09
N LYS A 182 26.09 -5.20 -1.58
CA LYS A 182 27.36 -5.08 -0.82
C LYS A 182 27.19 -4.20 0.43
N TYR A 183 26.43 -3.13 0.32
CA TYR A 183 26.13 -2.23 1.43
C TYR A 183 24.68 -1.80 1.37
N VAL A 184 24.06 -1.65 2.54
CA VAL A 184 22.66 -1.25 2.65
C VAL A 184 22.49 -0.28 3.83
N THR A 185 21.56 0.65 3.66
CA THR A 185 20.99 1.47 4.73
C THR A 185 19.49 1.58 4.53
N ASN A 186 18.81 2.31 5.39
CA ASN A 186 17.37 2.51 5.32
C ASN A 186 17.02 3.94 5.75
N THR A 187 15.98 4.53 5.17
CA THR A 187 15.48 5.85 5.57
C THR A 187 14.79 5.86 6.93
N LEU A 188 14.52 4.66 7.50
CA LEU A 188 13.79 4.51 8.75
C LEU A 188 12.41 5.20 8.74
N ASP A 189 11.92 5.58 9.91
CA ASP A 189 10.62 6.19 10.07
C ASP A 189 10.68 7.70 9.80
N SER A 190 9.80 8.20 8.93
CA SER A 190 9.60 9.63 8.66
C SER A 190 10.81 10.39 8.05
N LEU A 191 11.86 9.70 7.63
CA LEU A 191 13.00 10.31 6.97
C LEU A 191 12.97 10.09 5.46
N THR A 192 13.45 11.10 4.73
CA THR A 192 13.65 10.99 3.28
C THR A 192 15.14 10.96 2.91
N THR A 193 16.02 11.23 3.85
CA THR A 193 17.48 11.24 3.66
C THR A 193 18.09 9.90 4.06
N PHE A 194 19.19 9.56 3.43
CA PHE A 194 19.98 8.38 3.76
C PHE A 194 21.47 8.69 3.82
N THR A 195 22.19 7.90 4.61
CA THR A 195 23.65 7.83 4.59
C THR A 195 24.06 6.37 4.68
N ILE A 196 24.83 5.90 3.70
CA ILE A 196 25.50 4.60 3.76
C ILE A 196 26.93 4.91 4.21
N GLU A 197 27.37 4.24 5.26
CA GLU A 197 28.67 4.49 5.88
C GLU A 197 29.51 3.21 5.88
N ASN A 198 30.79 3.37 6.21
CA ASN A 198 31.73 2.26 6.26
C ASN A 198 31.94 1.54 4.91
N ILE A 199 32.02 2.33 3.84
CA ILE A 199 32.12 1.87 2.46
C ILE A 199 33.61 1.86 2.04
N LYS A 200 34.00 0.85 1.26
CA LYS A 200 35.28 0.84 0.54
C LYS A 200 35.26 1.75 -0.68
N ALA A 201 36.42 2.23 -1.06
CA ALA A 201 36.57 2.86 -2.36
C ALA A 201 36.27 1.88 -3.47
N GLY A 202 35.50 2.30 -4.46
CA GLY A 202 35.09 1.43 -5.56
C GLY A 202 34.02 2.07 -6.46
N LYS A 203 33.54 1.27 -7.39
CA LYS A 203 32.45 1.62 -8.31
C LYS A 203 31.20 0.84 -7.93
N TYR A 204 30.07 1.52 -7.83
CA TYR A 204 28.83 0.92 -7.34
C TYR A 204 27.63 1.33 -8.18
N MET A 205 26.66 0.42 -8.30
CA MET A 205 25.29 0.73 -8.67
C MET A 205 24.53 1.14 -7.41
N LEU A 206 23.94 2.35 -7.44
CA LEU A 206 23.17 2.91 -6.33
C LEU A 206 21.68 2.83 -6.66
N LEU A 207 20.90 2.19 -5.79
CA LEU A 207 19.44 2.07 -5.93
C LEU A 207 18.73 2.18 -4.58
N ALA A 208 17.44 2.46 -4.63
CA ALA A 208 16.51 2.44 -3.51
C ALA A 208 15.36 1.48 -3.79
N LEU A 209 14.92 0.76 -2.77
CA LEU A 209 13.84 -0.20 -2.83
C LEU A 209 12.82 0.07 -1.73
N LYS A 210 11.53 0.11 -2.08
CA LYS A 210 10.47 -0.17 -1.11
C LYS A 210 10.29 -1.68 -1.08
N ASP A 211 11.19 -2.34 -0.41
CA ASP A 211 11.26 -3.78 -0.25
C ASP A 211 10.14 -4.25 0.71
N LYS A 212 9.17 -4.96 0.17
CA LYS A 212 8.00 -5.40 0.92
C LYS A 212 8.27 -6.67 1.72
N ASN A 213 9.16 -7.51 1.22
CA ASN A 213 9.55 -8.78 1.83
C ASN A 213 10.71 -8.65 2.83
N GLN A 214 11.44 -7.54 2.81
CA GLN A 214 12.62 -7.25 3.62
C GLN A 214 13.76 -8.26 3.39
N ASP A 215 13.92 -8.68 2.13
CA ASP A 215 14.96 -9.64 1.73
C ASP A 215 16.11 -8.99 0.94
N ASN A 216 16.09 -7.67 0.79
CA ASN A 216 17.04 -6.84 0.04
C ASN A 216 17.12 -7.19 -1.46
N LYS A 217 16.10 -7.86 -2.00
CA LYS A 217 15.99 -8.22 -3.42
C LYS A 217 14.80 -7.52 -4.03
N PHE A 218 14.90 -7.18 -5.31
CA PHE A 218 13.82 -6.50 -6.00
C PHE A 218 12.80 -7.49 -6.56
N GLN A 219 11.54 -7.33 -6.15
CA GLN A 219 10.38 -8.03 -6.71
C GLN A 219 9.52 -7.04 -7.49
N GLN A 220 9.62 -7.09 -8.82
CA GLN A 220 8.93 -6.17 -9.75
C GLN A 220 7.44 -5.98 -9.45
N LYS A 221 6.76 -7.04 -9.00
CA LYS A 221 5.32 -7.03 -8.74
C LYS A 221 4.91 -6.29 -7.46
N THR A 222 5.75 -6.31 -6.44
CA THR A 222 5.38 -5.84 -5.10
C THR A 222 6.12 -4.60 -4.66
N ASP A 223 7.31 -4.38 -5.21
CA ASP A 223 8.23 -3.37 -4.74
C ASP A 223 8.24 -2.13 -5.65
N LYS A 224 8.64 -1.00 -5.06
CA LYS A 224 9.06 0.16 -5.85
C LYS A 224 10.57 0.18 -5.94
N ILE A 225 11.07 0.66 -7.07
CA ILE A 225 12.49 0.83 -7.31
C ILE A 225 12.79 2.29 -7.65
N GLY A 226 13.97 2.76 -7.26
CA GLY A 226 14.56 4.01 -7.72
C GLY A 226 16.05 3.81 -7.88
N PHE A 227 16.66 4.31 -8.94
CA PHE A 227 18.07 4.10 -9.22
C PHE A 227 18.75 5.36 -9.74
N HIS A 228 20.05 5.44 -9.56
CA HIS A 228 20.89 6.45 -10.19
C HIS A 228 21.26 5.98 -11.61
N LYS A 229 21.12 6.86 -12.62
CA LYS A 229 21.31 6.49 -14.04
C LYS A 229 22.67 5.93 -14.39
N SER A 230 23.69 6.35 -13.68
CA SER A 230 25.08 5.91 -13.89
C SER A 230 25.62 5.28 -12.64
N TYR A 231 26.59 4.39 -12.77
CA TYR A 231 27.34 3.89 -11.64
C TYR A 231 28.07 5.04 -10.94
N ILE A 232 28.12 4.99 -9.61
CA ILE A 232 28.81 5.98 -8.80
C ILE A 232 30.20 5.49 -8.42
N SER A 233 31.15 6.41 -8.25
CA SER A 233 32.47 6.12 -7.69
C SER A 233 32.57 6.65 -6.25
N VAL A 234 33.12 5.84 -5.36
CA VAL A 234 33.34 6.20 -3.96
C VAL A 234 34.89 6.28 -3.76
N PRO A 235 35.42 7.37 -3.18
CA PRO A 235 34.78 8.51 -2.53
C PRO A 235 34.04 9.46 -3.49
N SER A 236 33.00 10.11 -2.99
CA SER A 236 32.21 11.13 -3.69
C SER A 236 31.63 12.14 -2.71
N ASP A 237 31.71 13.42 -3.06
CA ASP A 237 31.08 14.51 -2.30
C ASP A 237 29.66 14.80 -2.77
N SER A 238 29.15 14.05 -3.77
CA SER A 238 27.82 14.22 -4.33
C SER A 238 26.73 13.80 -3.36
N VAL A 239 25.61 14.55 -3.40
CA VAL A 239 24.35 14.17 -2.74
C VAL A 239 23.42 13.60 -3.80
N PHE A 240 23.07 12.33 -3.66
CA PHE A 240 22.30 11.61 -4.67
C PHE A 240 20.80 11.73 -4.42
N SER A 241 20.03 11.87 -5.51
CA SER A 241 18.56 11.83 -5.46
C SER A 241 18.06 10.57 -6.16
N LEU A 242 17.28 9.77 -5.44
CA LEU A 242 16.67 8.54 -5.94
C LEU A 242 15.16 8.72 -5.98
N LYS A 243 14.56 8.49 -7.16
CA LYS A 243 13.11 8.61 -7.36
C LYS A 243 12.48 7.24 -7.47
N LEU A 244 11.64 6.88 -6.47
CA LEU A 244 10.91 5.61 -6.44
C LEU A 244 9.74 5.63 -7.44
N PHE A 245 9.55 4.54 -8.12
CA PHE A 245 8.42 4.26 -9.01
C PHE A 245 8.12 2.76 -9.01
N ASN A 246 6.90 2.40 -9.42
CA ASN A 246 6.58 1.02 -9.74
C ASN A 246 6.95 0.74 -11.19
N GLU A 247 7.64 -0.35 -11.46
CA GLU A 247 7.83 -0.80 -12.84
C GLU A 247 6.50 -1.26 -13.46
N ALA A 248 6.37 -1.05 -14.76
CA ALA A 248 5.31 -1.70 -15.52
C ALA A 248 5.57 -3.21 -15.57
N ILE A 249 4.53 -3.98 -15.29
CA ILE A 249 4.61 -5.45 -15.33
C ILE A 249 4.18 -5.89 -16.71
N ASP A 250 4.95 -6.77 -17.33
CA ASP A 250 4.55 -7.43 -18.55
C ASP A 250 3.25 -8.21 -18.38
N PHE A 251 2.43 -8.23 -19.41
CA PHE A 251 1.18 -8.97 -19.35
C PHE A 251 1.45 -10.45 -19.17
N LYS A 252 0.72 -11.05 -18.24
CA LYS A 252 0.68 -12.49 -18.01
C LYS A 252 -0.71 -12.89 -17.53
N ALA A 253 -1.33 -13.85 -18.22
CA ALA A 253 -2.55 -14.46 -17.71
C ALA A 253 -2.24 -15.38 -16.53
N THR A 254 -3.05 -15.33 -15.49
CA THR A 254 -3.01 -16.30 -14.40
C THR A 254 -3.99 -17.44 -14.68
N ARG A 255 -3.77 -18.59 -14.05
CA ARG A 255 -4.59 -19.79 -14.30
C ARG A 255 -6.08 -19.50 -14.08
N PRO A 256 -6.91 -19.61 -15.14
CA PRO A 256 -8.34 -19.32 -15.02
C PRO A 256 -9.06 -20.39 -14.20
N LYS A 257 -10.17 -20.00 -13.60
CA LYS A 257 -11.01 -20.89 -12.79
C LYS A 257 -12.50 -20.55 -12.93
N MET A 258 -13.34 -21.55 -12.91
CA MET A 258 -14.79 -21.38 -12.75
C MET A 258 -15.08 -20.83 -11.35
N VAL A 259 -15.86 -19.76 -11.27
CA VAL A 259 -16.17 -19.04 -10.01
C VAL A 259 -17.65 -19.05 -9.66
N ALA A 260 -18.53 -19.28 -10.64
CA ALA A 260 -19.96 -19.51 -10.49
C ALA A 260 -20.47 -20.31 -11.68
N GLY A 261 -21.74 -20.64 -11.73
CA GLY A 261 -22.39 -21.29 -12.89
C GLY A 261 -22.17 -20.45 -14.16
N GLU A 262 -21.61 -21.07 -15.21
CA GLU A 262 -21.29 -20.50 -16.52
C GLU A 262 -20.50 -19.17 -16.46
N LYS A 263 -19.64 -19.04 -15.40
CA LYS A 263 -18.75 -17.89 -15.19
C LYS A 263 -17.34 -18.37 -14.88
N ILE A 264 -16.38 -17.95 -15.68
CA ILE A 264 -14.96 -18.26 -15.54
C ILE A 264 -14.19 -16.96 -15.35
N ALA A 265 -13.39 -16.87 -14.28
CA ALA A 265 -12.51 -15.74 -14.04
C ALA A 265 -11.13 -16.01 -14.67
N PHE A 266 -10.69 -15.11 -15.54
CA PHE A 266 -9.38 -15.07 -16.15
C PHE A 266 -8.59 -13.94 -15.49
N GLY A 267 -7.76 -14.28 -14.51
CA GLY A 267 -6.89 -13.33 -13.85
C GLY A 267 -5.71 -12.93 -14.73
N TYR A 268 -5.15 -11.75 -14.49
CA TYR A 268 -4.00 -11.26 -15.22
C TYR A 268 -3.09 -10.39 -14.34
N GLU A 269 -1.88 -10.19 -14.82
CA GLU A 269 -0.90 -9.20 -14.37
C GLU A 269 -0.59 -8.28 -15.54
N GLY A 270 -0.24 -7.02 -15.28
CA GLY A 270 0.02 -6.05 -16.35
C GLY A 270 -1.23 -5.44 -16.97
N ASP A 271 -1.13 -4.95 -18.20
CA ASP A 271 -2.23 -4.27 -18.91
C ASP A 271 -3.12 -5.27 -19.67
N TYR A 272 -4.39 -5.32 -19.30
CA TYR A 272 -5.39 -6.21 -19.88
C TYR A 272 -6.07 -5.66 -21.16
N LYS A 273 -5.82 -4.42 -21.57
CA LYS A 273 -6.59 -3.76 -22.64
C LYS A 273 -6.63 -4.53 -23.95
N ASN A 274 -5.55 -5.27 -24.25
CA ASN A 274 -5.46 -6.09 -25.46
C ASN A 274 -5.65 -7.59 -25.18
N MET A 275 -6.17 -7.95 -23.99
CA MET A 275 -6.42 -9.34 -23.62
C MET A 275 -7.63 -9.90 -24.37
N ASN A 276 -7.42 -10.93 -25.19
CA ASN A 276 -8.47 -11.72 -25.82
C ASN A 276 -8.56 -13.10 -25.18
N ILE A 277 -9.77 -13.61 -25.09
CA ILE A 277 -10.07 -14.95 -24.52
C ILE A 277 -10.92 -15.69 -25.55
N ASP A 278 -10.33 -16.68 -26.19
CA ASP A 278 -10.98 -17.51 -27.20
C ASP A 278 -11.21 -18.91 -26.67
N ILE A 279 -12.44 -19.45 -26.82
CA ILE A 279 -12.74 -20.83 -26.52
C ILE A 279 -12.28 -21.73 -27.68
N LEU A 280 -11.51 -22.77 -27.35
CA LEU A 280 -11.01 -23.77 -28.33
C LEU A 280 -11.81 -25.05 -28.33
N SER A 281 -12.61 -25.30 -27.27
CA SER A 281 -13.50 -26.46 -27.20
C SER A 281 -14.66 -26.32 -28.19
N ASN A 282 -15.14 -27.44 -28.69
CA ASN A 282 -16.35 -27.44 -29.51
C ASN A 282 -17.55 -26.88 -28.73
N THR A 283 -18.28 -25.98 -29.36
CA THR A 283 -19.46 -25.34 -28.81
C THR A 283 -20.69 -25.61 -29.68
N PRO A 284 -21.90 -25.67 -29.13
CA PRO A 284 -23.13 -25.77 -29.90
C PRO A 284 -23.38 -24.50 -30.74
N GLU A 285 -24.29 -24.57 -31.71
CA GLU A 285 -24.59 -23.44 -32.62
C GLU A 285 -25.19 -22.22 -31.91
N ASP A 286 -25.87 -22.42 -30.80
CA ASP A 286 -26.48 -21.38 -29.98
C ASP A 286 -25.56 -20.86 -28.86
N PHE A 287 -24.27 -21.17 -28.91
CA PHE A 287 -23.32 -20.72 -27.93
C PHE A 287 -23.12 -19.21 -28.01
N GLU A 288 -23.27 -18.57 -26.87
CA GLU A 288 -22.98 -17.15 -26.71
C GLU A 288 -22.00 -16.95 -25.54
N SER A 289 -21.17 -15.94 -25.63
CA SER A 289 -20.30 -15.52 -24.54
C SER A 289 -20.22 -14.00 -24.41
N LYS A 290 -19.96 -13.52 -23.20
CA LYS A 290 -19.65 -12.13 -22.90
C LYS A 290 -18.55 -12.03 -21.86
N ILE A 291 -17.76 -10.96 -21.97
CA ILE A 291 -16.64 -10.70 -21.08
C ILE A 291 -16.84 -9.34 -20.43
N ILE A 292 -16.67 -9.29 -19.10
CA ILE A 292 -16.64 -8.05 -18.34
C ILE A 292 -15.45 -8.01 -17.39
N LYS A 293 -14.96 -6.82 -17.08
CA LYS A 293 -13.90 -6.61 -16.07
C LYS A 293 -14.51 -6.80 -14.66
N ASP A 294 -13.82 -7.57 -13.84
CA ASP A 294 -14.15 -7.66 -12.42
C ASP A 294 -13.76 -6.36 -11.70
N LYS A 295 -14.66 -5.82 -10.87
CA LYS A 295 -14.44 -4.53 -10.18
C LYS A 295 -13.43 -4.60 -9.05
N LEU A 296 -13.24 -5.78 -8.45
CA LEU A 296 -12.47 -5.94 -7.22
C LEU A 296 -11.11 -6.62 -7.44
N THR A 297 -10.98 -7.34 -8.56
CA THR A 297 -9.79 -8.13 -8.85
C THR A 297 -9.24 -7.83 -10.24
N ASP A 298 -7.96 -8.11 -10.46
CA ASP A 298 -7.36 -8.06 -11.79
C ASP A 298 -7.72 -9.31 -12.58
N SER A 299 -8.99 -9.38 -12.99
CA SER A 299 -9.53 -10.46 -13.80
C SER A 299 -10.60 -9.98 -14.78
N LEU A 300 -10.72 -10.71 -15.88
CA LEU A 300 -11.86 -10.66 -16.79
C LEU A 300 -12.76 -11.85 -16.50
N ASN A 301 -14.05 -11.59 -16.30
CA ASN A 301 -15.05 -12.61 -16.11
C ASN A 301 -15.66 -12.98 -17.46
N TYR A 302 -15.47 -14.22 -17.89
CA TYR A 302 -16.02 -14.81 -19.10
C TYR A 302 -17.31 -15.54 -18.74
N PHE A 303 -18.43 -15.06 -19.27
CA PHE A 303 -19.76 -15.65 -19.12
C PHE A 303 -20.12 -16.39 -20.39
N TYR A 304 -20.78 -17.52 -20.29
CA TYR A 304 -21.23 -18.30 -21.45
C TYR A 304 -22.60 -18.94 -21.22
N LYS A 305 -23.28 -19.24 -22.30
CA LYS A 305 -24.52 -20.03 -22.38
C LYS A 305 -24.62 -20.72 -23.73
N PRO A 306 -25.33 -21.87 -23.85
CA PRO A 306 -25.94 -22.63 -22.75
C PRO A 306 -24.92 -23.28 -21.81
N LYS A 307 -25.38 -23.91 -20.72
CA LYS A 307 -24.53 -24.78 -19.88
C LYS A 307 -24.00 -25.92 -20.72
N LEU A 308 -22.69 -26.19 -20.59
CA LEU A 308 -22.02 -27.27 -21.32
C LEU A 308 -21.77 -28.46 -20.37
N GLU A 309 -22.24 -29.63 -20.76
CA GLU A 309 -22.07 -30.87 -19.99
C GLU A 309 -20.71 -31.52 -20.32
N VAL A 310 -19.64 -30.89 -19.87
CA VAL A 310 -18.25 -31.32 -20.09
C VAL A 310 -17.44 -31.17 -18.81
N ASP A 311 -16.40 -31.99 -18.64
CA ASP A 311 -15.51 -31.93 -17.48
C ASP A 311 -14.55 -30.72 -17.52
N SER A 312 -14.22 -30.25 -18.72
CA SER A 312 -13.32 -29.12 -18.92
C SER A 312 -13.52 -28.43 -20.25
N LEU A 313 -13.12 -27.13 -20.28
CA LEU A 313 -13.09 -26.32 -21.47
C LEU A 313 -11.65 -25.87 -21.74
N LEU A 314 -11.28 -25.82 -23.03
CA LEU A 314 -10.01 -25.31 -23.50
C LEU A 314 -10.17 -23.87 -23.96
N PHE A 315 -9.28 -23.03 -23.53
CA PHE A 315 -9.22 -21.62 -23.90
C PHE A 315 -7.84 -21.22 -24.35
N LYS A 316 -7.78 -20.21 -25.19
CA LYS A 316 -6.59 -19.51 -25.60
C LYS A 316 -6.69 -18.08 -25.08
N VAL A 317 -5.65 -17.60 -24.42
CA VAL A 317 -5.52 -16.20 -23.99
C VAL A 317 -4.39 -15.56 -24.77
N THR A 318 -4.66 -14.45 -25.41
CA THR A 318 -3.65 -13.66 -26.15
C THR A 318 -3.65 -12.21 -25.68
N ASN A 319 -2.46 -11.58 -25.71
CA ASN A 319 -2.31 -10.14 -25.49
C ASN A 319 -0.97 -9.71 -26.11
N THR A 320 -1.00 -8.88 -27.14
CA THR A 320 0.20 -8.45 -27.89
C THR A 320 1.10 -9.66 -28.24
N ASP A 321 2.21 -9.84 -27.54
CA ASP A 321 3.17 -10.93 -27.74
C ASP A 321 2.91 -12.16 -26.85
N TYR A 322 1.90 -12.13 -26.01
CA TYR A 322 1.52 -13.22 -25.12
C TYR A 322 0.51 -14.14 -25.80
N ASP A 323 0.74 -15.45 -25.74
CA ASP A 323 -0.12 -16.49 -26.32
C ASP A 323 -0.01 -17.76 -25.46
N GLU A 324 -1.06 -18.12 -24.73
CA GLU A 324 -1.06 -19.29 -23.86
C GLU A 324 -2.42 -20.00 -23.87
N GLY A 325 -2.38 -21.33 -23.86
CA GLY A 325 -3.56 -22.20 -23.78
C GLY A 325 -3.85 -22.60 -22.32
N PHE A 326 -5.13 -22.61 -21.94
CA PHE A 326 -5.57 -23.00 -20.61
C PHE A 326 -6.68 -24.05 -20.65
N THR A 327 -6.58 -25.01 -19.74
CA THR A 327 -7.69 -25.95 -19.46
C THR A 327 -8.39 -25.54 -18.18
N VAL A 328 -9.69 -25.25 -18.28
CA VAL A 328 -10.55 -24.90 -17.14
C VAL A 328 -11.46 -26.06 -16.81
N ARG A 329 -11.34 -26.58 -15.59
CA ARG A 329 -12.22 -27.61 -15.09
C ARG A 329 -13.63 -27.02 -14.84
N ILE A 330 -14.64 -27.64 -15.40
CA ILE A 330 -16.04 -27.28 -15.20
C ILE A 330 -16.60 -28.10 -14.03
N ARG A 331 -17.42 -27.44 -13.22
CA ARG A 331 -18.10 -28.03 -12.07
C ARG A 331 -19.55 -27.60 -12.09
N ASP A 332 -20.41 -28.40 -11.51
CA ASP A 332 -21.78 -27.99 -11.26
C ASP A 332 -21.79 -26.96 -10.13
N GLN A 333 -22.16 -25.73 -10.46
CA GLN A 333 -22.26 -24.59 -9.54
C GLN A 333 -23.49 -23.76 -9.89
N GLU A 334 -24.06 -23.12 -8.89
CA GLU A 334 -25.15 -22.18 -9.08
C GLU A 334 -24.64 -20.88 -9.73
N ARG A 335 -25.47 -20.24 -10.52
CA ARG A 335 -25.22 -18.91 -11.07
C ARG A 335 -25.31 -17.84 -9.99
N ASP A 336 -24.53 -16.80 -10.16
CA ASP A 336 -24.69 -15.58 -9.33
C ASP A 336 -26.09 -14.99 -9.54
N SER A 337 -26.68 -14.43 -8.49
CA SER A 337 -27.86 -13.58 -8.62
C SER A 337 -27.49 -12.24 -9.24
N LEU A 338 -28.40 -11.64 -10.01
CA LEU A 338 -28.22 -10.29 -10.56
C LEU A 338 -28.15 -9.27 -9.41
N LEU A 339 -27.02 -8.59 -9.29
CA LEU A 339 -26.81 -7.48 -8.38
C LEU A 339 -26.53 -6.22 -9.20
N MET A 340 -27.24 -5.15 -8.88
CA MET A 340 -27.09 -3.86 -9.55
C MET A 340 -26.66 -2.78 -8.57
N GLU A 341 -25.80 -1.90 -9.02
CA GLU A 341 -25.29 -0.76 -8.26
C GLU A 341 -25.45 0.52 -9.08
N ALA A 342 -25.73 1.62 -8.40
CA ALA A 342 -25.78 2.93 -9.02
C ALA A 342 -24.87 3.93 -8.33
N SER A 343 -24.28 4.84 -9.10
CA SER A 343 -23.37 5.90 -8.63
C SER A 343 -23.54 7.15 -9.51
N PRO A 344 -23.46 8.35 -8.91
CA PRO A 344 -23.39 8.64 -7.47
C PRO A 344 -24.73 8.39 -6.78
N THR A 345 -24.72 8.35 -5.45
CA THR A 345 -25.91 8.30 -4.60
C THR A 345 -26.05 9.59 -3.79
N GLY A 346 -27.27 10.10 -3.67
CA GLY A 346 -27.61 11.29 -2.89
C GLY A 346 -27.26 12.60 -3.61
N ASN A 347 -25.99 12.98 -3.70
CA ASN A 347 -25.57 14.20 -4.43
C ASN A 347 -24.94 13.87 -5.77
N ILE A 348 -25.21 14.69 -6.78
CA ILE A 348 -24.61 14.58 -8.11
C ILE A 348 -24.11 15.97 -8.54
N LEU A 349 -22.91 16.01 -9.13
CA LEU A 349 -22.38 17.24 -9.72
C LEU A 349 -23.10 17.59 -11.03
N LEU A 350 -23.13 18.85 -11.41
CA LEU A 350 -23.77 19.30 -12.65
C LEU A 350 -23.17 18.61 -13.89
N ALA A 351 -21.88 18.36 -13.89
CA ALA A 351 -21.16 17.70 -14.98
C ALA A 351 -21.01 16.17 -14.81
N GLU A 352 -21.46 15.62 -13.70
CA GLU A 352 -21.31 14.18 -13.39
C GLU A 352 -22.44 13.37 -14.03
N ASP A 353 -22.11 12.17 -14.52
CA ASP A 353 -23.10 11.29 -15.10
C ASP A 353 -23.61 10.26 -14.07
N PHE A 354 -24.84 9.81 -14.25
CA PHE A 354 -25.40 8.75 -13.42
C PHE A 354 -25.07 7.39 -14.03
N LEU A 355 -24.44 6.54 -13.26
CA LEU A 355 -23.94 5.24 -13.68
C LEU A 355 -24.76 4.12 -13.06
N VAL A 356 -25.10 3.10 -13.84
CA VAL A 356 -25.74 1.87 -13.36
C VAL A 356 -24.94 0.68 -13.86
N SER A 357 -24.46 -0.15 -12.96
CA SER A 357 -23.63 -1.32 -13.27
C SER A 357 -24.21 -2.59 -12.69
N ALA A 358 -23.78 -3.74 -13.22
CA ALA A 358 -24.19 -5.04 -12.73
C ALA A 358 -23.02 -6.03 -12.68
N ASN A 359 -23.18 -7.09 -11.85
CA ASN A 359 -22.20 -8.18 -11.71
C ASN A 359 -22.31 -9.24 -12.82
N ILE A 360 -23.41 -9.25 -13.58
CA ILE A 360 -23.66 -10.12 -14.75
C ILE A 360 -23.78 -9.23 -15.98
N PRO A 361 -23.23 -9.61 -17.16
CA PRO A 361 -23.28 -8.77 -18.35
C PRO A 361 -24.70 -8.39 -18.74
N PHE A 362 -24.92 -7.13 -19.08
CA PHE A 362 -26.19 -6.70 -19.66
C PHE A 362 -26.39 -7.29 -21.07
N SER A 363 -27.62 -7.73 -21.37
CA SER A 363 -28.00 -8.22 -22.68
C SER A 363 -29.03 -7.33 -23.38
N ASN A 364 -29.95 -6.73 -22.63
CA ASN A 364 -30.97 -5.84 -23.15
C ASN A 364 -31.22 -4.65 -22.23
N PHE A 365 -31.68 -3.54 -22.83
CA PHE A 365 -31.96 -2.28 -22.15
C PHE A 365 -33.25 -1.65 -22.73
N ALA A 366 -34.24 -1.45 -21.89
CA ALA A 366 -35.54 -0.86 -22.25
C ALA A 366 -35.61 0.60 -21.77
N GLU A 367 -35.09 1.53 -22.58
CA GLU A 367 -35.05 2.97 -22.26
C GLU A 367 -36.41 3.55 -21.85
N ARG A 368 -37.49 3.07 -22.48
CA ARG A 368 -38.87 3.49 -22.19
C ARG A 368 -39.33 3.23 -20.76
N ASN A 369 -38.67 2.35 -20.05
CA ASN A 369 -38.95 1.98 -18.66
C ASN A 369 -38.28 2.90 -17.66
N ILE A 370 -37.53 3.93 -18.11
CA ILE A 370 -36.87 4.90 -17.24
C ILE A 370 -37.63 6.21 -17.24
N SER A 371 -37.87 6.75 -16.06
CA SER A 371 -38.40 8.08 -15.85
C SER A 371 -37.44 8.89 -14.98
N ILE A 372 -37.09 10.10 -15.39
CA ILE A 372 -36.33 11.07 -14.62
C ILE A 372 -37.22 12.29 -14.44
N LEU A 373 -37.56 12.61 -13.19
CA LEU A 373 -38.38 13.77 -12.84
C LEU A 373 -37.54 14.74 -12.01
N ASP A 374 -37.64 16.02 -12.32
CA ASP A 374 -37.08 17.08 -11.49
C ASP A 374 -37.91 17.37 -10.25
N LYS A 375 -37.51 18.37 -9.44
CA LYS A 375 -38.23 18.78 -8.23
C LYS A 375 -39.66 19.24 -8.47
N ASP A 376 -39.94 19.78 -9.67
CA ASP A 376 -41.25 20.27 -10.08
C ASP A 376 -42.09 19.18 -10.78
N SER A 377 -41.63 17.92 -10.74
CA SER A 377 -42.21 16.75 -11.41
C SER A 377 -42.19 16.87 -12.92
N THR A 378 -41.31 17.66 -13.49
CA THR A 378 -41.14 17.78 -14.94
C THR A 378 -40.24 16.64 -15.43
N GLN A 379 -40.67 16.00 -16.54
CA GLN A 379 -39.87 14.95 -17.17
C GLN A 379 -38.57 15.53 -17.78
N VAL A 380 -37.45 14.92 -17.43
CA VAL A 380 -36.12 15.27 -17.97
C VAL A 380 -35.70 14.22 -18.97
N SER A 381 -35.33 14.68 -20.17
CA SER A 381 -34.79 13.82 -21.22
C SER A 381 -33.37 13.35 -20.85
N PHE A 382 -33.02 12.14 -21.25
CA PHE A 382 -31.72 11.56 -21.03
C PHE A 382 -31.23 10.80 -22.27
N THR A 383 -29.96 10.45 -22.27
CA THR A 383 -29.36 9.47 -23.17
C THR A 383 -28.64 8.41 -22.36
N ALA A 384 -28.57 7.20 -22.88
CA ALA A 384 -27.87 6.10 -22.23
C ALA A 384 -26.86 5.46 -23.17
N SER A 385 -25.71 5.09 -22.65
CA SER A 385 -24.69 4.33 -23.38
C SER A 385 -24.07 3.27 -22.49
N LEU A 386 -23.75 2.11 -23.08
CA LEU A 386 -23.13 0.99 -22.37
C LEU A 386 -21.63 0.95 -22.60
N ASP A 387 -20.87 0.98 -21.51
CA ASP A 387 -19.50 0.48 -21.49
C ASP A 387 -19.56 -1.04 -21.27
N SER A 388 -19.34 -1.81 -22.32
CA SER A 388 -19.51 -3.27 -22.29
C SER A 388 -18.46 -3.97 -21.45
N ILE A 389 -17.23 -3.46 -21.39
CA ILE A 389 -16.16 -4.09 -20.61
C ILE A 389 -16.32 -3.80 -19.11
N GLN A 390 -16.74 -2.60 -18.77
CA GLN A 390 -17.05 -2.23 -17.37
C GLN A 390 -18.46 -2.66 -16.97
N ASN A 391 -19.25 -3.15 -17.90
CA ASN A 391 -20.67 -3.53 -17.72
C ASN A 391 -21.48 -2.44 -17.01
N THR A 392 -21.36 -1.21 -17.51
CA THR A 392 -21.91 -0.02 -16.88
C THR A 392 -22.66 0.84 -17.87
N TYR A 393 -23.93 1.09 -17.62
CA TYR A 393 -24.71 2.10 -18.33
C TYR A 393 -24.43 3.48 -17.76
N LYS A 394 -24.06 4.38 -18.65
CA LYS A 394 -23.87 5.80 -18.41
C LYS A 394 -25.15 6.53 -18.85
N ILE A 395 -25.86 7.13 -17.89
CA ILE A 395 -27.09 7.87 -18.13
C ILE A 395 -26.80 9.36 -17.99
N VAL A 396 -26.92 10.07 -19.11
CA VAL A 396 -26.59 11.50 -19.22
C VAL A 396 -27.88 12.28 -19.37
N PHE A 397 -28.11 13.24 -18.48
CA PHE A 397 -29.26 14.15 -18.50
C PHE A 397 -28.87 15.56 -18.10
N ALA A 398 -29.64 16.55 -18.54
CA ALA A 398 -29.41 17.95 -18.18
C ALA A 398 -29.75 18.17 -16.70
N LYS A 399 -28.80 18.77 -15.98
CA LYS A 399 -28.94 19.09 -14.56
C LYS A 399 -28.90 20.58 -14.34
N THR A 400 -29.76 21.09 -13.44
CA THR A 400 -29.80 22.49 -12.99
C THR A 400 -29.42 22.58 -11.52
N GLU A 401 -29.03 23.77 -11.08
CA GLU A 401 -28.67 24.03 -9.69
C GLU A 401 -29.86 23.90 -8.75
N GLU A 402 -29.63 23.54 -7.48
CA GLU A 402 -30.64 23.42 -6.41
C GLU A 402 -31.86 22.59 -6.82
N ASN A 403 -31.63 21.51 -7.53
CA ASN A 403 -32.66 20.62 -8.01
C ASN A 403 -32.57 19.24 -7.36
N GLN A 404 -33.67 18.50 -7.44
CA GLN A 404 -33.76 17.13 -7.01
C GLN A 404 -34.32 16.30 -8.17
N TYR A 405 -33.61 15.25 -8.51
CA TYR A 405 -33.99 14.32 -9.57
C TYR A 405 -34.42 13.01 -8.97
N LYS A 406 -35.64 12.58 -9.30
CA LYS A 406 -36.15 11.24 -8.98
C LYS A 406 -36.02 10.40 -10.22
N ILE A 407 -35.23 9.35 -10.14
CA ILE A 407 -35.02 8.40 -11.22
C ILE A 407 -35.72 7.10 -10.83
N GLN A 408 -36.69 6.71 -11.62
CA GLN A 408 -37.40 5.44 -11.49
C GLN A 408 -37.09 4.57 -12.70
N MET A 409 -36.72 3.34 -12.46
CA MET A 409 -36.51 2.30 -13.45
C MET A 409 -37.45 1.16 -13.13
N LEU A 410 -38.39 0.90 -14.01
CA LEU A 410 -39.40 -0.16 -13.84
C LEU A 410 -38.74 -1.55 -14.00
N PRO A 411 -39.43 -2.62 -13.61
CA PRO A 411 -38.99 -3.97 -13.94
C PRO A 411 -38.71 -4.12 -15.44
N GLU A 412 -37.80 -5.01 -15.79
CA GLU A 412 -37.39 -5.27 -17.19
C GLU A 412 -36.70 -4.07 -17.89
N THR A 413 -36.28 -3.04 -17.14
CA THR A 413 -35.43 -1.99 -17.71
C THR A 413 -34.08 -2.54 -18.18
N PHE A 414 -33.50 -3.41 -17.36
CA PHE A 414 -32.25 -4.12 -17.66
C PHE A 414 -32.52 -5.61 -17.67
N THR A 415 -32.02 -6.30 -18.66
CA THR A 415 -31.96 -7.75 -18.71
C THR A 415 -30.52 -8.19 -18.72
N ASP A 416 -30.16 -9.15 -17.89
CA ASP A 416 -28.80 -9.70 -17.88
C ASP A 416 -28.59 -10.76 -18.97
N PHE A 417 -27.39 -11.29 -19.08
CA PHE A 417 -26.99 -12.29 -20.07
C PHE A 417 -27.78 -13.61 -19.95
N PHE A 418 -28.26 -13.94 -18.78
CA PHE A 418 -29.02 -15.16 -18.50
C PHE A 418 -30.56 -14.95 -18.55
N GLY A 419 -31.00 -13.71 -18.79
CA GLY A 419 -32.43 -13.38 -18.91
C GLY A 419 -33.07 -12.91 -17.59
N ASN A 420 -32.32 -12.72 -16.52
CA ASN A 420 -32.85 -12.12 -15.29
C ASN A 420 -33.03 -10.61 -15.47
N THR A 421 -34.03 -10.04 -14.83
CA THR A 421 -34.38 -8.63 -14.93
C THR A 421 -34.30 -7.95 -13.57
N ASN A 422 -34.17 -6.61 -13.58
CA ASN A 422 -34.27 -5.84 -12.36
C ASN A 422 -35.75 -5.75 -11.86
N ASP A 423 -35.87 -5.62 -10.55
CA ASP A 423 -37.09 -5.10 -9.91
C ASP A 423 -37.17 -3.57 -10.09
N THR A 424 -38.22 -2.94 -9.55
CA THR A 424 -38.29 -1.47 -9.56
C THR A 424 -37.17 -0.85 -8.77
N LEU A 425 -36.34 -0.04 -9.46
CA LEU A 425 -35.25 0.71 -8.86
C LEU A 425 -35.64 2.19 -8.74
N ASN A 426 -35.38 2.80 -7.59
CA ASN A 426 -35.66 4.19 -7.32
C ASN A 426 -34.45 4.89 -6.74
N TYR A 427 -34.04 5.99 -7.37
CA TYR A 427 -32.91 6.81 -6.94
C TYR A 427 -33.34 8.26 -6.77
N SER A 428 -32.73 8.94 -5.82
CA SER A 428 -32.92 10.38 -5.61
C SER A 428 -31.59 11.06 -5.58
N LEU A 429 -31.38 11.98 -6.52
CA LEU A 429 -30.15 12.74 -6.67
C LEU A 429 -30.41 14.23 -6.45
N ARG A 430 -29.48 14.95 -5.83
CA ARG A 430 -29.59 16.39 -5.58
C ARG A 430 -28.37 17.11 -6.13
N THR A 431 -28.61 18.25 -6.74
CA THR A 431 -27.59 19.21 -7.15
C THR A 431 -27.52 20.35 -6.18
N LYS A 432 -26.32 20.87 -5.95
CA LYS A 432 -26.05 22.09 -5.17
C LYS A 432 -25.94 23.30 -6.09
N LYS A 433 -25.79 24.50 -5.53
CA LYS A 433 -25.47 25.73 -6.29
C LYS A 433 -24.07 25.59 -6.89
N ALA A 434 -23.85 26.21 -8.06
CA ALA A 434 -22.50 26.33 -8.61
C ALA A 434 -21.57 27.12 -7.67
N SER A 435 -22.12 28.07 -6.91
CA SER A 435 -21.38 28.83 -5.89
C SER A 435 -20.87 27.95 -4.71
N ASP A 436 -21.43 26.76 -4.52
CA ASP A 436 -20.98 25.81 -3.50
C ASP A 436 -19.76 25.01 -3.94
N TYR A 437 -19.28 25.23 -5.15
CA TYR A 437 -18.10 24.58 -5.72
C TYR A 437 -17.06 25.64 -6.10
N SER A 438 -15.83 25.19 -6.19
CA SER A 438 -14.70 26.01 -6.64
C SER A 438 -14.08 25.42 -7.90
N ASN A 439 -13.50 26.29 -8.72
CA ASN A 439 -12.71 25.90 -9.87
C ASN A 439 -11.27 26.40 -9.67
N VAL A 440 -10.30 25.54 -9.95
CA VAL A 440 -8.88 25.85 -9.82
C VAL A 440 -8.19 25.55 -11.13
N ARG A 441 -7.48 26.54 -11.67
CA ARG A 441 -6.55 26.35 -12.78
C ARG A 441 -5.12 26.30 -12.24
N VAL A 442 -4.44 25.17 -12.42
CA VAL A 442 -3.01 25.04 -12.15
C VAL A 442 -2.24 25.29 -13.46
N ILE A 443 -1.23 26.15 -13.39
CA ILE A 443 -0.37 26.48 -14.53
C ILE A 443 1.05 26.02 -14.21
N LEU A 444 1.56 25.05 -14.95
CA LEU A 444 2.93 24.59 -14.80
C LEU A 444 3.88 25.48 -15.62
N LYS A 445 4.98 25.89 -15.00
CA LYS A 445 6.08 26.60 -15.66
C LYS A 445 7.33 25.75 -15.63
N ASN A 446 8.03 25.68 -16.76
CA ASN A 446 9.29 24.93 -16.90
C ASN A 446 9.17 23.43 -16.55
N ALA A 447 8.01 22.83 -16.80
CA ALA A 447 7.80 21.41 -16.56
C ALA A 447 8.46 20.56 -17.65
N ILE A 448 8.94 19.40 -17.26
CA ILE A 448 9.44 18.35 -18.16
C ILE A 448 8.34 17.32 -18.31
N TYR A 449 7.85 17.14 -19.51
CA TYR A 449 6.71 16.24 -19.82
C TYR A 449 7.16 14.81 -20.14
N PRO A 450 6.29 13.78 -19.92
CA PRO A 450 4.91 13.87 -19.45
C PRO A 450 4.82 14.20 -17.94
N VAL A 451 3.68 14.78 -17.51
CA VAL A 451 3.43 15.14 -16.10
C VAL A 451 2.08 14.63 -15.62
N ILE A 452 2.01 14.34 -14.34
CA ILE A 452 0.77 14.08 -13.59
C ILE A 452 0.61 15.21 -12.58
N VAL A 453 -0.55 15.85 -12.56
CA VAL A 453 -0.92 16.88 -11.59
C VAL A 453 -2.02 16.34 -10.68
N GLN A 454 -1.75 16.28 -9.40
CA GLN A 454 -2.66 15.76 -8.40
C GLN A 454 -3.07 16.85 -7.42
N LEU A 455 -4.35 16.90 -7.07
CA LEU A 455 -4.84 17.62 -5.89
C LEU A 455 -5.03 16.60 -4.77
N THR A 456 -4.29 16.78 -3.69
CA THR A 456 -4.32 15.86 -2.54
C THR A 456 -4.94 16.55 -1.33
N ASP A 457 -5.41 15.78 -0.35
CA ASP A 457 -5.73 16.28 0.98
C ASP A 457 -4.47 16.49 1.83
N GLU A 458 -4.66 16.87 3.09
CA GLU A 458 -3.56 17.13 4.04
C GLU A 458 -2.71 15.88 4.33
N LYS A 459 -3.31 14.68 4.20
CA LYS A 459 -2.62 13.39 4.39
C LYS A 459 -1.89 12.92 3.15
N GLY A 460 -2.02 13.65 2.02
CA GLY A 460 -1.45 13.26 0.74
C GLY A 460 -2.29 12.26 -0.06
N GLU A 461 -3.55 12.03 0.34
CA GLU A 461 -4.47 11.20 -0.44
C GLU A 461 -4.93 11.95 -1.68
N VAL A 462 -4.81 11.32 -2.85
CA VAL A 462 -5.20 11.92 -4.13
C VAL A 462 -6.71 12.01 -4.21
N LYS A 463 -7.22 13.23 -4.43
CA LYS A 463 -8.64 13.50 -4.63
C LYS A 463 -8.97 13.74 -6.10
N TYR A 464 -8.06 14.37 -6.83
CA TYR A 464 -8.19 14.63 -8.27
C TYR A 464 -6.83 14.47 -8.93
N GLU A 465 -6.82 13.94 -10.14
CA GLU A 465 -5.62 13.72 -10.92
C GLU A 465 -5.85 14.05 -12.39
N GLN A 466 -4.87 14.68 -13.01
CA GLN A 466 -4.83 14.90 -14.46
C GLN A 466 -3.44 14.58 -15.01
N PHE A 467 -3.41 13.93 -16.16
CA PHE A 467 -2.20 13.63 -16.90
C PHE A 467 -2.10 14.52 -18.14
N ALA A 468 -0.90 14.94 -18.51
CA ALA A 468 -0.65 15.62 -19.76
C ALA A 468 0.74 15.31 -20.33
N ASP A 469 0.78 15.14 -21.68
CA ASP A 469 2.01 15.01 -22.43
C ASP A 469 2.63 16.38 -22.79
N LYS A 470 1.82 17.44 -22.89
CA LYS A 470 2.25 18.75 -23.40
C LYS A 470 1.54 19.95 -22.75
N SER A 471 0.35 19.76 -22.14
CA SER A 471 -0.42 20.90 -21.61
C SER A 471 0.22 21.47 -20.36
N GLN A 472 0.34 22.79 -20.31
CA GLN A 472 0.73 23.52 -19.11
C GLN A 472 -0.47 23.92 -18.23
N PHE A 473 -1.70 23.75 -18.71
CA PHE A 473 -2.92 24.14 -18.02
C PHE A 473 -3.69 22.91 -17.55
N PHE A 474 -4.10 22.94 -16.28
CA PHE A 474 -4.87 21.88 -15.64
C PHE A 474 -6.06 22.50 -14.92
N ASP A 475 -7.27 22.27 -15.42
CA ASP A 475 -8.51 22.80 -14.89
C ASP A 475 -9.20 21.76 -14.02
N PHE A 476 -9.25 22.01 -12.74
CA PHE A 476 -10.02 21.23 -11.80
C PHE A 476 -11.33 21.97 -11.47
N ASN A 477 -12.43 21.46 -11.99
CA ASN A 477 -13.75 22.07 -11.87
C ASN A 477 -14.61 21.34 -10.85
N ASN A 478 -15.58 22.08 -10.28
CA ASN A 478 -16.56 21.56 -9.33
C ASN A 478 -15.92 20.93 -8.08
N LEU A 479 -14.83 21.52 -7.61
CA LEU A 479 -14.18 21.08 -6.38
C LEU A 479 -15.09 21.38 -5.19
N THR A 480 -15.24 20.39 -4.30
CA THR A 480 -15.89 20.65 -3.00
C THR A 480 -15.00 21.58 -2.16
N PRO A 481 -15.57 22.51 -1.38
CA PRO A 481 -14.78 23.35 -0.51
C PRO A 481 -13.94 22.54 0.47
N ALA A 482 -12.64 22.57 0.28
CA ALA A 482 -11.65 21.89 1.10
C ALA A 482 -10.28 22.55 0.91
N LYS A 483 -9.32 22.15 1.73
CA LYS A 483 -7.93 22.54 1.55
C LYS A 483 -7.26 21.46 0.70
N TYR A 484 -6.75 21.88 -0.46
CA TYR A 484 -6.02 21.01 -1.38
C TYR A 484 -4.55 21.40 -1.42
N TYR A 485 -3.72 20.43 -1.68
CA TYR A 485 -2.27 20.56 -1.81
C TYR A 485 -1.79 20.07 -3.16
#